data_b38ef06e34e8f6348c0f2bc56166a7f2
#
_entry.id   b38ef06e34e8f6348c0f2bc56166a7f2
#
_cell.length_a   1.000
_cell.length_b   1.000
_cell.length_c   1.000
_cell.angle_alpha   90.00
_cell.angle_beta   90.00
_cell.angle_gamma   90.00
#
_symmetry.space_group_name_H-M   'P 1'
#
loop_
_entity.id
_entity.type
_entity.pdbx_description
1 polymer ?
#
loop_
_entity_poly.entity_id
_entity_poly.type
_entity_poly.pdbx_seq_one_letter_code
_entity_poly.pdbx_strand_id
1 'polypeptide(L)'
;ENESAATGTPLPANFKPAPPLGAPATAAAAPAPRAPRTGSLFERLGGMSAISAVVEDFAGNVLGDSRINKKFAKTDAPRLLANLKDFVCFATGGPCQYKGLDMKRAHKRMDVTAGEFNALVEDLVKTLDKFNVGDPERKELLTALAGLRGDIVETESSATGGELPKKFKPAPPLGVTKGKKAMKNAKEK
;
A
#
# COMPACT_ATOMS: atom_id res chain seq x y z
N GLU A 1 -56.39 -7.87 54.78
CA GLU A 1 -55.61 -8.06 56.04
C GLU A 1 -54.58 -9.15 55.79
N ASN A 2 -53.37 -8.79 55.49
CA ASN A 2 -52.17 -9.50 55.96
C ASN A 2 -50.95 -8.67 55.64
N GLU A 3 -50.53 -7.92 56.62
CA GLU A 3 -49.18 -7.30 56.65
C GLU A 3 -48.18 -8.43 56.86
N SER A 4 -47.23 -8.51 55.93
CA SER A 4 -45.99 -9.22 56.18
C SER A 4 -44.88 -8.20 56.31
N ALA A 5 -44.48 -7.96 57.53
CA ALA A 5 -43.35 -7.14 57.90
C ALA A 5 -42.05 -7.76 57.36
N ALA A 6 -41.45 -7.09 56.41
CA ALA A 6 -40.09 -7.40 55.97
C ALA A 6 -39.09 -6.87 57.02
N THR A 7 -38.52 -7.76 57.81
CA THR A 7 -37.39 -7.49 58.69
C THR A 7 -36.19 -7.16 57.87
N GLY A 8 -35.93 -5.86 57.69
CA GLY A 8 -34.68 -5.37 57.03
C GLY A 8 -33.51 -5.61 57.95
N THR A 9 -32.65 -6.54 57.58
CA THR A 9 -31.31 -6.67 58.15
C THR A 9 -30.47 -5.45 57.73
N PRO A 10 -29.87 -4.68 58.62
CA PRO A 10 -29.06 -3.56 58.25
C PRO A 10 -27.80 -4.03 57.49
N LEU A 11 -27.55 -3.42 56.37
CA LEU A 11 -26.37 -3.67 55.54
C LEU A 11 -25.08 -3.29 56.31
N PRO A 12 -23.98 -4.07 56.16
CA PRO A 12 -22.72 -3.75 56.83
C PRO A 12 -22.16 -2.41 56.30
N ALA A 13 -21.52 -1.67 57.19
CA ALA A 13 -21.01 -0.31 56.95
C ALA A 13 -20.01 -0.18 55.76
N ASN A 14 -19.62 -1.28 55.15
CA ASN A 14 -18.69 -1.34 53.99
C ASN A 14 -19.37 -1.70 52.66
N PHE A 15 -20.71 -1.63 52.62
CA PHE A 15 -21.40 -1.91 51.33
C PHE A 15 -21.17 -0.77 50.36
N LYS A 16 -20.25 -1.00 49.38
CA LYS A 16 -20.07 -0.13 48.24
C LYS A 16 -21.08 -0.56 47.19
N PRO A 17 -22.06 0.27 46.82
CA PRO A 17 -23.02 -0.09 45.78
C PRO A 17 -22.29 -0.33 44.46
N ALA A 18 -22.64 -1.41 43.79
CA ALA A 18 -22.18 -1.67 42.43
C ALA A 18 -22.65 -0.55 41.51
N PRO A 19 -21.84 -0.13 40.53
CA PRO A 19 -22.25 0.87 39.54
C PRO A 19 -23.47 0.35 38.76
N PRO A 20 -24.42 1.22 38.38
CA PRO A 20 -25.63 0.81 37.67
C PRO A 20 -25.25 0.13 36.35
N LEU A 21 -25.76 -1.08 36.14
CA LEU A 21 -25.79 -1.77 34.89
C LEU A 21 -26.64 -0.94 33.91
N GLY A 22 -25.99 -0.24 32.95
CA GLY A 22 -26.75 0.49 31.93
C GLY A 22 -26.19 1.87 31.57
N ALA A 23 -24.93 2.18 31.85
CA ALA A 23 -24.31 3.29 31.13
C ALA A 23 -24.20 2.90 29.66
N PRO A 24 -24.77 3.69 28.71
CA PRO A 24 -24.52 3.45 27.31
C PRO A 24 -23.00 3.51 27.10
N ALA A 25 -22.45 2.47 26.44
CA ALA A 25 -21.08 2.51 25.98
C ALA A 25 -20.86 3.86 25.32
N THR A 26 -19.98 4.67 25.88
CA THR A 26 -19.54 5.92 25.28
C THR A 26 -19.19 5.60 23.84
N ALA A 27 -20.03 6.11 22.94
CA ALA A 27 -19.73 6.08 21.52
C ALA A 27 -18.27 6.49 21.38
N ALA A 28 -17.45 5.61 20.80
CA ALA A 28 -16.08 5.91 20.49
C ALA A 28 -16.09 7.26 19.79
N ALA A 29 -15.54 8.26 20.44
CA ALA A 29 -15.46 9.61 19.89
C ALA A 29 -14.84 9.48 18.51
N ALA A 30 -15.59 9.92 17.49
CA ALA A 30 -15.06 10.04 16.15
C ALA A 30 -13.69 10.73 16.28
N PRO A 31 -12.63 10.20 15.64
CA PRO A 31 -11.32 10.82 15.75
C PRO A 31 -11.46 12.29 15.35
N ALA A 32 -11.11 13.17 16.30
CA ALA A 32 -11.14 14.61 16.08
C ALA A 32 -10.43 14.91 14.73
N PRO A 33 -10.94 15.87 13.94
CA PRO A 33 -10.28 16.26 12.70
C PRO A 33 -8.82 16.58 13.02
N ARG A 34 -7.91 15.72 12.55
CA ARG A 34 -6.47 15.95 12.72
C ARG A 34 -6.13 17.27 12.06
N ALA A 35 -5.55 18.17 12.84
CA ALA A 35 -4.99 19.42 12.32
C ALA A 35 -4.17 19.14 11.05
N PRO A 36 -4.15 20.06 10.06
CA PRO A 36 -3.37 19.86 8.83
C PRO A 36 -1.93 19.54 9.23
N ARG A 37 -1.49 18.33 8.92
CA ARG A 37 -0.13 17.89 9.22
C ARG A 37 0.79 18.64 8.27
N THR A 38 1.61 19.52 8.81
CA THR A 38 2.71 20.16 8.09
C THR A 38 3.77 19.11 7.78
N GLY A 39 4.27 19.08 6.55
CA GLY A 39 5.29 18.13 6.11
C GLY A 39 4.97 17.44 4.79
N SER A 40 5.96 16.75 4.24
CA SER A 40 5.79 15.93 3.04
C SER A 40 4.81 14.78 3.28
N LEU A 41 4.22 14.23 2.23
CA LEU A 41 3.39 13.04 2.35
C LEU A 41 4.18 11.88 2.98
N PHE A 42 5.48 11.78 2.68
CA PHE A 42 6.39 10.81 3.28
C PHE A 42 6.39 10.87 4.82
N GLU A 43 6.52 12.07 5.39
CA GLU A 43 6.52 12.29 6.84
C GLU A 43 5.15 12.00 7.45
N ARG A 44 4.08 12.42 6.78
CA ARG A 44 2.70 12.19 7.21
C ARG A 44 2.32 10.71 7.21
N LEU A 45 2.88 9.92 6.30
CA LEU A 45 2.73 8.46 6.25
C LEU A 45 3.52 7.72 7.34
N GLY A 46 4.46 8.39 8.02
CA GLY A 46 5.29 7.78 9.07
C GLY A 46 6.69 7.36 8.62
N GLY A 47 7.14 7.90 7.49
CA GLY A 47 8.51 7.72 6.99
C GLY A 47 8.78 6.32 6.41
N MET A 48 10.05 5.99 6.26
CA MET A 48 10.50 4.78 5.55
C MET A 48 10.04 3.48 6.21
N SER A 49 9.92 3.44 7.53
CA SER A 49 9.46 2.25 8.26
C SER A 49 8.01 1.91 7.90
N ALA A 50 7.13 2.90 7.94
CA ALA A 50 5.72 2.70 7.59
C ALA A 50 5.55 2.38 6.09
N ILE A 51 6.26 3.10 5.21
CA ILE A 51 6.25 2.81 3.76
C ILE A 51 6.71 1.38 3.48
N SER A 52 7.76 0.90 4.15
CA SER A 52 8.23 -0.48 3.96
C SER A 52 7.18 -1.51 4.32
N ALA A 53 6.50 -1.34 5.45
CA ALA A 53 5.45 -2.25 5.90
C ALA A 53 4.23 -2.23 4.94
N VAL A 54 3.80 -1.05 4.51
CA VAL A 54 2.71 -0.88 3.54
C VAL A 54 3.07 -1.51 2.21
N VAL A 55 4.26 -1.26 1.67
CA VAL A 55 4.71 -1.82 0.38
C VAL A 55 4.83 -3.34 0.42
N GLU A 56 5.29 -3.92 1.52
CA GLU A 56 5.39 -5.39 1.69
C GLU A 56 4.01 -6.04 1.70
N ASP A 57 3.06 -5.48 2.44
CA ASP A 57 1.68 -5.98 2.49
C ASP A 57 0.98 -5.82 1.14
N PHE A 58 1.12 -4.65 0.53
CA PHE A 58 0.58 -4.38 -0.81
C PHE A 58 1.11 -5.38 -1.85
N ALA A 59 2.42 -5.63 -1.87
CA ALA A 59 3.00 -6.60 -2.78
C ALA A 59 2.48 -8.02 -2.51
N GLY A 60 2.23 -8.38 -1.26
CA GLY A 60 1.58 -9.64 -0.90
C GLY A 60 0.17 -9.76 -1.49
N ASN A 61 -0.64 -8.72 -1.39
CA ASN A 61 -1.98 -8.67 -1.97
C ASN A 61 -1.93 -8.81 -3.50
N VAL A 62 -1.08 -8.03 -4.17
CA VAL A 62 -0.89 -8.03 -5.63
C VAL A 62 -0.43 -9.40 -6.15
N LEU A 63 0.53 -10.03 -5.49
CA LEU A 63 1.03 -11.35 -5.88
C LEU A 63 0.01 -12.47 -5.59
N GLY A 64 -0.89 -12.27 -4.64
CA GLY A 64 -2.00 -13.17 -4.33
C GLY A 64 -3.22 -12.99 -5.23
N ASP A 65 -3.39 -11.85 -5.89
CA ASP A 65 -4.55 -11.56 -6.71
C ASP A 65 -4.45 -12.18 -8.11
N SER A 66 -5.28 -13.18 -8.39
CA SER A 66 -5.32 -13.87 -9.68
C SER A 66 -5.66 -12.97 -10.88
N ARG A 67 -6.23 -11.79 -10.62
CA ARG A 67 -6.57 -10.81 -11.66
C ARG A 67 -5.33 -10.13 -12.24
N ILE A 68 -4.20 -10.08 -11.49
CA ILE A 68 -3.00 -9.33 -11.90
C ILE A 68 -1.69 -10.11 -11.71
N ASN A 69 -1.64 -11.14 -10.86
CA ASN A 69 -0.41 -11.83 -10.48
C ASN A 69 0.39 -12.40 -11.65
N LYS A 70 -0.26 -12.81 -12.73
CA LYS A 70 0.41 -13.34 -13.92
C LYS A 70 1.34 -12.34 -14.61
N LYS A 71 1.09 -11.03 -14.45
CA LYS A 71 1.97 -9.98 -14.96
C LYS A 71 3.33 -9.96 -14.24
N PHE A 72 3.42 -10.55 -13.06
CA PHE A 72 4.66 -10.64 -12.27
C PHE A 72 5.44 -11.95 -12.48
N ALA A 73 5.00 -12.83 -13.38
CA ALA A 73 5.60 -14.15 -13.58
C ALA A 73 7.10 -14.15 -13.94
N LYS A 74 7.64 -13.05 -14.49
CA LYS A 74 9.06 -12.89 -14.84
C LYS A 74 9.76 -11.83 -14.00
N THR A 75 9.17 -11.47 -12.86
CA THR A 75 9.67 -10.40 -12.01
C THR A 75 10.55 -10.98 -10.91
N ASP A 76 11.69 -10.33 -10.69
CA ASP A 76 12.52 -10.53 -9.50
C ASP A 76 11.84 -9.83 -8.32
N ALA A 77 11.15 -10.59 -7.47
CA ALA A 77 10.33 -10.03 -6.38
C ALA A 77 11.15 -9.21 -5.35
N PRO A 78 12.33 -9.65 -4.87
CA PRO A 78 13.16 -8.83 -3.99
C PRO A 78 13.53 -7.49 -4.58
N ARG A 79 13.88 -7.48 -5.86
CA ARG A 79 14.23 -6.26 -6.59
C ARG A 79 13.02 -5.35 -6.82
N LEU A 80 11.87 -5.93 -7.15
CA LEU A 80 10.61 -5.19 -7.28
C LEU A 80 10.29 -4.47 -5.97
N LEU A 81 10.34 -5.17 -4.85
CA LEU A 81 10.07 -4.61 -3.53
C LEU A 81 11.02 -3.45 -3.20
N ALA A 82 12.33 -3.62 -3.43
CA ALA A 82 13.30 -2.57 -3.19
C ALA A 82 12.99 -1.32 -4.06
N ASN A 83 12.77 -1.50 -5.36
CA ASN A 83 12.44 -0.42 -6.27
C ASN A 83 11.11 0.26 -5.89
N LEU A 84 10.11 -0.50 -5.46
CA LEU A 84 8.81 0.03 -5.09
C LEU A 84 8.89 0.88 -3.81
N LYS A 85 9.67 0.44 -2.82
CA LYS A 85 9.94 1.22 -1.61
C LYS A 85 10.64 2.55 -1.93
N ASP A 86 11.68 2.51 -2.76
CA ASP A 86 12.40 3.71 -3.20
C ASP A 86 11.49 4.64 -4.02
N PHE A 87 10.65 4.06 -4.88
CA PHE A 87 9.71 4.83 -5.70
C PHE A 87 8.65 5.54 -4.83
N VAL A 88 8.01 4.83 -3.91
CA VAL A 88 7.00 5.43 -3.01
C VAL A 88 7.64 6.49 -2.13
N CYS A 89 8.81 6.22 -1.55
CA CYS A 89 9.55 7.20 -0.76
C CYS A 89 9.85 8.47 -1.57
N PHE A 90 10.37 8.33 -2.78
CA PHE A 90 10.66 9.45 -3.68
C PHE A 90 9.39 10.21 -4.09
N ALA A 91 8.35 9.50 -4.52
CA ALA A 91 7.10 10.09 -4.99
C ALA A 91 6.32 10.82 -3.89
N THR A 92 6.52 10.46 -2.63
CA THR A 92 5.88 11.09 -1.46
C THR A 92 6.72 12.21 -0.84
N GLY A 93 7.84 12.58 -1.46
CA GLY A 93 8.72 13.66 -0.99
C GLY A 93 9.68 13.24 0.11
N GLY A 94 10.03 11.95 0.19
CA GLY A 94 11.06 11.43 1.07
C GLY A 94 12.47 11.62 0.53
N PRO A 95 13.51 11.30 1.32
CA PRO A 95 14.92 11.55 0.97
C PRO A 95 15.50 10.50 0.01
N CYS A 96 14.71 9.56 -0.47
CA CYS A 96 15.17 8.45 -1.29
C CYS A 96 15.48 8.89 -2.72
N GLN A 97 16.37 8.15 -3.39
CA GLN A 97 16.67 8.31 -4.79
C GLN A 97 16.13 7.12 -5.57
N TYR A 98 15.08 7.34 -6.36
CA TYR A 98 14.58 6.30 -7.25
C TYR A 98 15.51 6.13 -8.46
N LYS A 99 16.09 4.94 -8.58
CA LYS A 99 17.01 4.55 -9.68
C LYS A 99 16.38 3.50 -10.60
N GLY A 100 15.10 3.21 -10.44
CA GLY A 100 14.35 2.30 -11.30
C GLY A 100 14.01 2.92 -12.65
N LEU A 101 13.24 2.18 -13.44
CA LEU A 101 12.67 2.66 -14.70
C LEU A 101 11.50 3.59 -14.43
N ASP A 102 11.28 4.56 -15.32
CA ASP A 102 10.00 5.27 -15.37
C ASP A 102 8.84 4.29 -15.65
N MET A 103 7.61 4.66 -15.28
CA MET A 103 6.46 3.76 -15.35
C MET A 103 6.19 3.30 -16.78
N LYS A 104 6.29 4.17 -17.76
CA LYS A 104 6.08 3.85 -19.18
C LYS A 104 7.06 2.80 -19.70
N ARG A 105 8.33 2.90 -19.30
CA ARG A 105 9.37 1.93 -19.71
C ARG A 105 9.26 0.63 -18.92
N ALA A 106 8.89 0.71 -17.64
CA ALA A 106 8.74 -0.46 -16.79
C ALA A 106 7.59 -1.38 -17.25
N HIS A 107 6.48 -0.78 -17.73
CA HIS A 107 5.28 -1.51 -18.13
C HIS A 107 5.16 -1.76 -19.65
N LYS A 108 6.09 -1.21 -20.43
CA LYS A 108 6.06 -1.35 -21.90
C LYS A 108 6.02 -2.80 -22.36
N ARG A 109 5.04 -3.14 -23.17
CA ARG A 109 4.79 -4.49 -23.74
C ARG A 109 4.39 -5.53 -22.68
N MET A 110 3.89 -5.12 -21.54
CA MET A 110 3.27 -6.02 -20.57
C MET A 110 1.80 -6.32 -20.92
N ASP A 111 1.22 -5.51 -21.81
CA ASP A 111 -0.19 -5.57 -22.18
C ASP A 111 -1.10 -5.41 -20.95
N VAL A 112 -0.78 -4.40 -20.12
CA VAL A 112 -1.56 -4.09 -18.92
C VAL A 112 -2.88 -3.47 -19.32
N THR A 113 -3.98 -4.05 -18.83
CA THR A 113 -5.34 -3.55 -19.09
C THR A 113 -5.79 -2.56 -18.03
N ALA A 114 -6.82 -1.76 -18.35
CA ALA A 114 -7.48 -0.90 -17.37
C ALA A 114 -8.09 -1.70 -16.21
N GLY A 115 -8.65 -2.90 -16.49
CA GLY A 115 -9.15 -3.79 -15.45
C GLY A 115 -8.07 -4.27 -14.48
N GLU A 116 -6.89 -4.63 -14.98
CA GLU A 116 -5.75 -5.01 -14.15
C GLU A 116 -5.20 -3.84 -13.32
N PHE A 117 -5.17 -2.64 -13.89
CA PHE A 117 -4.81 -1.44 -13.15
C PHE A 117 -5.80 -1.15 -12.00
N ASN A 118 -7.11 -1.29 -12.26
CA ASN A 118 -8.13 -1.11 -11.23
C ASN A 118 -8.00 -2.15 -10.11
N ALA A 119 -7.71 -3.41 -10.44
CA ALA A 119 -7.46 -4.45 -9.44
C ALA A 119 -6.26 -4.12 -8.54
N LEU A 120 -5.19 -3.57 -9.11
CA LEU A 120 -4.04 -3.08 -8.35
C LEU A 120 -4.42 -1.92 -7.41
N VAL A 121 -5.27 -0.99 -7.86
CA VAL A 121 -5.78 0.11 -7.02
C VAL A 121 -6.59 -0.44 -5.84
N GLU A 122 -7.44 -1.44 -6.07
CA GLU A 122 -8.22 -2.10 -5.01
C GLU A 122 -7.32 -2.77 -3.97
N ASP A 123 -6.25 -3.44 -4.39
CA ASP A 123 -5.28 -4.04 -3.48
C ASP A 123 -4.51 -3.00 -2.66
N LEU A 124 -4.20 -1.85 -3.26
CA LEU A 124 -3.63 -0.72 -2.51
C LEU A 124 -4.62 -0.19 -1.47
N VAL A 125 -5.89 -0.01 -1.84
CA VAL A 125 -6.93 0.45 -0.90
C VAL A 125 -7.06 -0.50 0.29
N LYS A 126 -7.11 -1.81 0.06
CA LYS A 126 -7.14 -2.82 1.14
C LYS A 126 -5.94 -2.68 2.09
N THR A 127 -4.75 -2.48 1.52
CA THR A 127 -3.55 -2.26 2.33
C THR A 127 -3.64 -0.98 3.14
N LEU A 128 -4.05 0.14 2.53
CA LEU A 128 -4.19 1.42 3.22
C LEU A 128 -5.23 1.35 4.34
N ASP A 129 -6.32 0.59 4.16
CA ASP A 129 -7.32 0.32 5.19
C ASP A 129 -6.73 -0.47 6.34
N LYS A 130 -5.99 -1.54 6.06
CA LYS A 130 -5.33 -2.38 7.06
C LYS A 130 -4.36 -1.58 7.95
N PHE A 131 -3.64 -0.64 7.36
CA PHE A 131 -2.70 0.22 8.08
C PHE A 131 -3.33 1.49 8.66
N ASN A 132 -4.67 1.63 8.56
CA ASN A 132 -5.42 2.80 9.04
C ASN A 132 -4.83 4.13 8.53
N VAL A 133 -4.44 4.18 7.26
CA VAL A 133 -3.94 5.40 6.63
C VAL A 133 -5.07 6.42 6.54
N GLY A 134 -4.81 7.66 7.01
CA GLY A 134 -5.80 8.71 7.05
C GLY A 134 -6.32 9.11 5.67
N ASP A 135 -7.57 9.59 5.60
CA ASP A 135 -8.22 9.96 4.32
C ASP A 135 -7.44 10.97 3.48
N PRO A 136 -6.80 12.02 4.05
CA PRO A 136 -6.01 12.96 3.26
C PRO A 136 -4.81 12.29 2.59
N GLU A 137 -4.04 11.48 3.33
CA GLU A 137 -2.88 10.77 2.83
C GLU A 137 -3.27 9.71 1.81
N ARG A 138 -4.37 9.00 2.07
CA ARG A 138 -4.95 8.02 1.14
C ARG A 138 -5.32 8.68 -0.18
N LYS A 139 -6.07 9.76 -0.14
CA LYS A 139 -6.50 10.50 -1.33
C LYS A 139 -5.32 11.00 -2.14
N GLU A 140 -4.29 11.51 -1.48
CA GLU A 140 -3.08 12.01 -2.13
C GLU A 140 -2.32 10.88 -2.83
N LEU A 141 -2.14 9.72 -2.17
CA LEU A 141 -1.53 8.52 -2.77
C LEU A 141 -2.31 8.00 -3.97
N LEU A 142 -3.63 7.86 -3.84
CA LEU A 142 -4.48 7.36 -4.92
C LEU A 142 -4.51 8.34 -6.11
N THR A 143 -4.46 9.65 -5.85
CA THR A 143 -4.37 10.67 -6.91
C THR A 143 -3.03 10.58 -7.64
N ALA A 144 -1.92 10.40 -6.91
CA ALA A 144 -0.61 10.20 -7.52
C ALA A 144 -0.57 8.93 -8.38
N LEU A 145 -1.13 7.82 -7.88
CA LEU A 145 -1.24 6.57 -8.65
C LEU A 145 -2.11 6.74 -9.92
N ALA A 146 -3.25 7.41 -9.79
CA ALA A 146 -4.12 7.69 -10.93
C ALA A 146 -3.40 8.50 -12.02
N GLY A 147 -2.50 9.40 -11.64
CA GLY A 147 -1.66 10.16 -12.57
C GLY A 147 -0.70 9.28 -13.40
N LEU A 148 -0.36 8.09 -12.91
CA LEU A 148 0.51 7.13 -13.60
C LEU A 148 -0.25 6.20 -14.56
N ARG A 149 -1.58 6.21 -14.52
CA ARG A 149 -2.41 5.30 -15.31
C ARG A 149 -2.06 5.33 -16.80
N GLY A 150 -1.87 6.50 -17.38
CA GLY A 150 -1.54 6.67 -18.80
C GLY A 150 -0.18 6.10 -19.22
N ASP A 151 0.74 5.93 -18.27
CA ASP A 151 2.05 5.33 -18.51
C ASP A 151 2.03 3.80 -18.29
N ILE A 152 1.06 3.28 -17.55
CA ILE A 152 0.98 1.88 -17.13
C ILE A 152 0.00 1.10 -18.01
N VAL A 153 -1.19 1.64 -18.29
CA VAL A 153 -2.23 0.97 -19.06
C VAL A 153 -1.90 1.03 -20.54
N GLU A 154 -1.76 -0.14 -21.16
CA GLU A 154 -1.52 -0.28 -22.61
C GLU A 154 -2.80 -0.61 -23.38
N THR A 155 -3.80 -1.18 -22.70
CA THR A 155 -5.06 -1.61 -23.34
C THR A 155 -6.27 -1.15 -22.51
N GLU A 156 -7.15 -0.35 -23.13
CA GLU A 156 -8.39 0.10 -22.51
C GLU A 156 -9.46 -1.01 -22.54
N SER A 157 -9.32 -1.96 -21.62
CA SER A 157 -10.23 -3.10 -21.46
C SER A 157 -10.46 -3.36 -19.97
N SER A 158 -11.67 -3.77 -19.61
CA SER A 158 -12.01 -4.22 -18.25
C SER A 158 -11.52 -5.64 -17.93
N ALA A 159 -10.93 -6.36 -18.90
CA ALA A 159 -10.43 -7.71 -18.71
C ALA A 159 -9.32 -7.75 -17.66
N THR A 160 -9.22 -8.86 -16.94
CA THR A 160 -8.18 -9.12 -15.92
C THR A 160 -7.58 -10.52 -16.11
N GLY A 161 -6.48 -10.80 -15.43
CA GLY A 161 -5.85 -12.12 -15.43
C GLY A 161 -5.08 -12.45 -16.71
N GLY A 162 -4.78 -11.45 -17.53
CA GLY A 162 -3.98 -11.61 -18.74
C GLY A 162 -2.55 -12.05 -18.42
N GLU A 163 -2.04 -13.00 -19.21
CA GLU A 163 -0.64 -13.42 -19.08
C GLU A 163 0.30 -12.41 -19.72
N LEU A 164 1.55 -12.40 -19.24
CA LEU A 164 2.60 -11.67 -19.93
C LEU A 164 2.79 -12.20 -21.36
N PRO A 165 2.91 -11.33 -22.35
CA PRO A 165 3.23 -11.75 -23.71
C PRO A 165 4.46 -12.65 -23.76
N LYS A 166 4.43 -13.74 -24.51
CA LYS A 166 5.54 -14.75 -24.59
C LYS A 166 6.89 -14.13 -24.88
N LYS A 167 6.91 -13.05 -25.66
CA LYS A 167 8.13 -12.30 -26.05
C LYS A 167 8.49 -11.17 -25.08
N PHE A 168 7.76 -11.00 -23.98
CA PHE A 168 8.08 -9.97 -23.00
C PHE A 168 9.45 -10.20 -22.37
N LYS A 169 10.26 -9.17 -22.37
CA LYS A 169 11.55 -9.13 -21.66
C LYS A 169 11.58 -7.87 -20.80
N PRO A 170 11.78 -8.00 -19.49
CA PRO A 170 11.94 -6.84 -18.63
C PRO A 170 13.03 -5.91 -19.17
N ALA A 171 12.76 -4.62 -19.21
CA ALA A 171 13.77 -3.65 -19.59
C ALA A 171 14.85 -3.55 -18.48
N PRO A 172 16.12 -3.34 -18.82
CA PRO A 172 17.16 -3.12 -17.82
C PRO A 172 16.88 -1.81 -17.05
N PRO A 173 17.23 -1.73 -15.75
CA PRO A 173 17.07 -0.51 -14.99
C PRO A 173 17.84 0.67 -15.60
N LEU A 174 17.34 1.88 -15.34
CA LEU A 174 18.05 3.11 -15.72
C LEU A 174 19.44 3.12 -15.08
N GLY A 175 20.45 3.51 -15.82
CA GLY A 175 21.84 3.58 -15.35
C GLY A 175 22.65 2.30 -15.47
N VAL A 176 22.04 1.15 -15.82
CA VAL A 176 22.79 -0.03 -16.22
C VAL A 176 23.15 0.11 -17.71
N THR A 177 24.21 0.83 -18.01
CA THR A 177 24.86 0.71 -19.31
C THR A 177 25.36 -0.74 -19.41
N LYS A 178 24.90 -1.49 -20.42
CA LYS A 178 25.58 -2.73 -20.80
C LYS A 178 27.05 -2.39 -20.93
N GLY A 179 27.89 -2.91 -20.02
CA GLY A 179 29.33 -2.75 -20.11
C GLY A 179 29.75 -3.04 -21.54
N LYS A 180 30.32 -2.03 -22.23
CA LYS A 180 30.98 -2.24 -23.48
C LYS A 180 31.91 -3.42 -23.25
N LYS A 181 31.67 -4.51 -23.96
CA LYS A 181 32.56 -5.65 -24.09
C LYS A 181 33.93 -5.04 -24.33
N ALA A 182 34.82 -5.06 -23.34
CA ALA A 182 36.19 -4.62 -23.48
C ALA A 182 36.74 -5.40 -24.67
N MET A 183 37.09 -4.68 -25.72
CA MET A 183 37.75 -5.23 -26.89
C MET A 183 39.04 -5.88 -26.39
N LYS A 184 39.08 -7.21 -26.38
CA LYS A 184 40.30 -7.96 -26.45
C LYS A 184 40.92 -7.64 -27.83
N ASN A 185 41.75 -6.66 -27.92
CA ASN A 185 42.72 -6.49 -28.97
C ASN A 185 43.99 -5.86 -28.38
N ALA A 186 44.78 -6.70 -27.81
CA ALA A 186 46.20 -6.47 -27.64
C ALA A 186 46.91 -7.84 -27.68
N LYS A 187 47.02 -8.37 -28.87
CA LYS A 187 48.06 -9.35 -29.17
C LYS A 187 48.57 -9.03 -30.57
N GLU A 188 49.85 -8.88 -30.64
CA GLU A 188 50.77 -8.77 -31.73
C GLU A 188 51.34 -7.36 -31.99
N LYS A 189 52.39 -7.02 -31.30
CA LYS A 189 53.76 -7.00 -31.89
C LYS A 189 54.79 -6.89 -30.79
#